data_18715f5cba1c2e1d21225656eabb6cf7
#
_entry.id   18715f5cba1c2e1d21225656eabb6cf7
#
_cell.length_a   1.000
_cell.length_b   1.000
_cell.length_c   1.000
_cell.angle_alpha   90.00
_cell.angle_beta   90.00
_cell.angle_gamma   90.00
#
_symmetry.space_group_name_H-M   'P 1'
#
loop_
_entity.id
_entity.type
_entity.pdbx_description
1 polymer ?
#
loop_
_entity_poly.entity_id
_entity_poly.type
_entity_poly.pdbx_seq_one_letter_code
_entity_poly.pdbx_strand_id
1 'polypeptide(L)'
;MNLFGQEGQEMKTFKRILIFVFIAVLLMLEANHLMAQGPFSILTGKVVGIRGKMWLDVESENDKAIVNFRIGRKTVYIPHRYPNPGERVKVEYLVQRGTPVAFTVNILEGSK
;
A
#
# COMPACT_ATOMS: atom_id res chain seq x y z
N MET A 1 9.32 -51.55 25.97
CA MET A 1 8.16 -51.53 25.16
C MET A 1 8.27 -50.48 24.05
N ASN A 2 8.39 -50.98 22.88
CA ASN A 2 8.68 -50.10 21.77
C ASN A 2 7.51 -49.27 21.31
N LEU A 3 6.31 -49.74 21.58
CA LEU A 3 5.12 -49.02 21.16
C LEU A 3 5.06 -47.60 21.71
N PHE A 4 5.46 -47.44 22.95
CA PHE A 4 5.46 -46.11 23.54
C PHE A 4 6.51 -45.19 22.90
N GLY A 5 7.67 -45.74 22.62
CA GLY A 5 8.69 -44.97 21.93
C GLY A 5 8.27 -44.57 20.53
N GLN A 6 7.64 -45.51 19.82
CA GLN A 6 7.15 -45.21 18.48
C GLN A 6 6.05 -44.17 18.52
N GLU A 7 5.13 -44.30 19.44
CA GLU A 7 4.05 -43.32 19.57
C GLU A 7 4.61 -41.92 19.85
N GLY A 8 5.63 -41.83 20.71
CA GLY A 8 6.26 -40.58 21.00
C GLY A 8 6.93 -39.96 19.77
N GLN A 9 7.58 -40.82 18.95
CA GLN A 9 8.19 -40.35 17.72
C GLN A 9 7.13 -39.89 16.71
N GLU A 10 6.07 -40.62 16.58
CA GLU A 10 4.99 -40.24 15.69
C GLU A 10 4.40 -38.90 16.08
N MET A 11 4.22 -38.68 17.36
CA MET A 11 3.69 -37.41 17.86
C MET A 11 4.66 -36.26 17.56
N LYS A 12 5.95 -36.47 17.75
CA LYS A 12 6.93 -35.44 17.43
C LYS A 12 6.91 -35.11 15.95
N THR A 13 6.85 -36.10 15.09
CA THR A 13 6.77 -35.91 13.67
C THR A 13 5.49 -35.15 13.29
N PHE A 14 4.39 -35.54 13.88
CA PHE A 14 3.11 -34.88 13.64
C PHE A 14 3.17 -33.40 14.03
N LYS A 15 3.74 -33.10 15.19
CA LYS A 15 3.89 -31.71 15.63
C LYS A 15 4.75 -30.89 14.65
N ARG A 16 5.82 -31.47 14.15
CA ARG A 16 6.67 -30.81 13.18
C ARG A 16 5.90 -30.50 11.90
N ILE A 17 5.14 -31.44 11.42
CA ILE A 17 4.32 -31.28 10.23
C ILE A 17 3.29 -30.18 10.46
N LEU A 18 2.64 -30.15 11.62
CA LEU A 18 1.68 -29.12 11.97
C LEU A 18 2.31 -27.75 11.97
N ILE A 19 3.53 -27.63 12.52
CA ILE A 19 4.23 -26.34 12.57
C ILE A 19 4.52 -25.87 11.15
N PHE A 20 4.99 -26.74 10.27
CA PHE A 20 5.28 -26.36 8.88
C PHE A 20 4.01 -25.93 8.16
N VAL A 21 2.93 -26.68 8.33
CA VAL A 21 1.65 -26.33 7.72
C VAL A 21 1.17 -24.98 8.23
N PHE A 22 1.30 -24.73 9.51
CA PHE A 22 0.88 -23.48 10.12
C PHE A 22 1.67 -22.29 9.58
N ILE A 23 2.98 -22.46 9.45
CA ILE A 23 3.84 -21.42 8.88
C ILE A 23 3.47 -21.16 7.42
N ALA A 24 3.23 -22.20 6.64
CA ALA A 24 2.83 -22.06 5.25
C ALA A 24 1.51 -21.31 5.12
N VAL A 25 0.54 -21.60 5.98
CA VAL A 25 -0.73 -20.90 5.99
C VAL A 25 -0.54 -19.43 6.33
N LEU A 26 0.29 -19.12 7.30
CA LEU A 26 0.58 -17.73 7.67
C LEU A 26 1.20 -16.98 6.50
N LEU A 27 2.15 -17.59 5.79
CA LEU A 27 2.77 -16.96 4.64
C LEU A 27 1.76 -16.71 3.53
N MET A 28 0.86 -17.65 3.31
CA MET A 28 -0.19 -17.49 2.32
C MET A 28 -1.15 -16.37 2.69
N LEU A 29 -1.48 -16.24 3.97
CA LEU A 29 -2.34 -15.16 4.43
C LEU A 29 -1.70 -13.80 4.19
N GLU A 30 -0.41 -13.70 4.44
CA GLU A 30 0.30 -12.46 4.17
C GLU A 30 0.28 -12.12 2.68
N ALA A 31 0.53 -13.09 1.83
CA ALA A 31 0.50 -12.89 0.39
C ALA A 31 -0.91 -12.47 -0.06
N ASN A 32 -1.94 -13.10 0.44
CA ASN A 32 -3.30 -12.74 0.11
C ASN A 32 -3.62 -11.32 0.58
N HIS A 33 -3.13 -10.96 1.75
CA HIS A 33 -3.35 -9.63 2.28
C HIS A 33 -2.73 -8.56 1.38
N LEU A 34 -1.52 -8.79 0.90
CA LEU A 34 -0.86 -7.88 -0.03
C LEU A 34 -1.65 -7.78 -1.33
N MET A 35 -2.15 -8.88 -1.85
CA MET A 35 -2.95 -8.87 -3.06
C MET A 35 -4.30 -8.21 -2.85
N ALA A 36 -4.89 -8.37 -1.68
CA ALA A 36 -6.17 -7.77 -1.35
C ALA A 36 -6.09 -6.25 -1.28
N GLN A 37 -4.94 -5.70 -0.90
CA GLN A 37 -4.74 -4.26 -0.88
C GLN A 37 -4.59 -3.68 -2.28
N GLY A 38 -4.39 -4.55 -3.28
CA GLY A 38 -4.19 -4.13 -4.66
C GLY A 38 -2.80 -3.56 -4.88
N PRO A 39 -2.52 -3.13 -6.12
CA PRO A 39 -1.20 -2.63 -6.47
C PRO A 39 -0.94 -1.20 -6.02
N PHE A 40 -1.96 -0.45 -5.60
CA PHE A 40 -1.80 0.96 -5.30
C PHE A 40 -1.49 1.22 -3.84
N SER A 41 -0.58 2.17 -3.62
CA SER A 41 -0.37 2.76 -2.31
C SER A 41 -1.22 4.01 -2.19
N ILE A 42 -1.50 4.43 -0.97
CA ILE A 42 -2.35 5.58 -0.72
C ILE A 42 -1.61 6.56 0.17
N LEU A 43 -1.66 7.83 -0.22
CA LEU A 43 -1.11 8.92 0.60
C LEU A 43 -2.16 10.00 0.73
N THR A 44 -2.41 10.44 1.95
CA THR A 44 -3.29 11.57 2.22
C THR A 44 -2.44 12.75 2.66
N GLY A 45 -2.72 13.90 2.10
CA GLY A 45 -1.95 15.08 2.42
C GLY A 45 -2.55 16.34 1.84
N LYS A 46 -1.80 17.41 1.92
CA LYS A 46 -2.21 18.74 1.45
C LYS A 46 -1.41 19.11 0.22
N VAL A 47 -2.08 19.60 -0.80
CA VAL A 47 -1.42 19.98 -2.05
C VAL A 47 -0.54 21.22 -1.81
N VAL A 48 0.71 21.10 -2.19
CA VAL A 48 1.65 22.24 -2.22
C VAL A 48 1.50 22.98 -3.54
N GLY A 49 1.40 22.24 -4.65
CA GLY A 49 1.21 22.83 -5.96
C GLY A 49 1.39 21.82 -7.07
N ILE A 50 1.16 22.28 -8.28
CA ILE A 50 1.39 21.51 -9.50
C ILE A 50 2.43 22.24 -10.32
N ARG A 51 3.48 21.52 -10.72
CA ARG A 51 4.57 22.08 -11.50
C ARG A 51 4.51 21.55 -12.92
N GLY A 52 4.38 22.45 -13.89
CA GLY A 52 4.45 22.11 -15.29
C GLY A 52 3.42 21.11 -15.78
N LYS A 53 2.35 20.90 -15.02
CA LYS A 53 1.32 19.88 -15.30
C LYS A 53 1.88 18.46 -15.36
N MET A 54 3.07 18.26 -14.83
CA MET A 54 3.74 16.95 -14.80
C MET A 54 3.97 16.46 -13.37
N TRP A 55 4.01 17.35 -12.40
CA TRP A 55 4.33 17.02 -11.03
C TRP A 55 3.31 17.61 -10.09
N LEU A 56 2.83 16.75 -9.20
CA LEU A 56 1.95 17.15 -8.09
C LEU A 56 2.73 17.00 -6.80
N ASP A 57 2.93 18.09 -6.11
CA ASP A 57 3.65 18.09 -4.84
C ASP A 57 2.63 18.06 -3.70
N VAL A 58 2.74 17.07 -2.83
CA VAL A 58 1.81 16.85 -1.72
C VAL A 58 2.61 16.73 -0.44
N GLU A 59 2.21 17.50 0.58
CA GLU A 59 2.77 17.37 1.91
C GLU A 59 1.99 16.29 2.66
N SER A 60 2.67 15.23 3.05
CA SER A 60 2.06 14.10 3.76
C SER A 60 1.55 14.54 5.13
N GLU A 61 0.34 14.11 5.49
CA GLU A 61 -0.21 14.39 6.82
C GLU A 61 0.57 13.71 7.93
N ASN A 62 1.16 12.55 7.64
CA ASN A 62 1.81 11.75 8.67
C ASN A 62 3.14 12.34 9.13
N ASP A 63 4.02 12.64 8.19
CA ASP A 63 5.40 13.06 8.51
C ASP A 63 5.76 14.44 7.98
N LYS A 64 4.82 15.13 7.35
CA LYS A 64 5.01 16.44 6.75
C LYS A 64 6.04 16.47 5.62
N ALA A 65 6.48 15.32 5.16
CA ALA A 65 7.37 15.24 4.01
C ALA A 65 6.63 15.58 2.73
N ILE A 66 7.32 16.23 1.81
CA ILE A 66 6.74 16.54 0.52
C ILE A 66 7.06 15.42 -0.45
N VAL A 67 6.04 14.87 -1.05
CA VAL A 67 6.15 13.80 -2.04
C VAL A 67 5.82 14.39 -3.41
N ASN A 68 6.70 14.17 -4.36
CA ASN A 68 6.52 14.64 -5.73
C ASN A 68 5.95 13.50 -6.57
N PHE A 69 4.68 13.60 -6.88
CA PHE A 69 4.01 12.59 -7.71
C PHE A 69 4.08 13.01 -9.18
N ARG A 70 4.38 12.05 -10.02
CA ARG A 70 4.25 12.27 -11.45
C ARG A 70 2.78 12.14 -11.83
N ILE A 71 2.29 13.10 -12.59
CA ILE A 71 0.92 13.11 -13.10
C ILE A 71 0.96 13.19 -14.62
N GLY A 72 -0.13 12.79 -15.25
CA GLY A 72 -0.22 12.80 -16.69
C GLY A 72 -1.63 12.49 -17.17
N ARG A 73 -1.74 12.09 -18.44
CA ARG A 73 -3.03 11.86 -19.07
C ARG A 73 -3.88 10.80 -18.40
N LYS A 74 -3.21 9.81 -17.80
CA LYS A 74 -3.92 8.69 -17.15
C LYS A 74 -4.29 8.98 -15.72
N THR A 75 -3.85 10.11 -15.17
CA THR A 75 -4.21 10.48 -13.81
C THR A 75 -5.66 10.93 -13.77
N VAL A 76 -6.44 10.33 -12.88
CA VAL A 76 -7.86 10.63 -12.72
C VAL A 76 -8.04 11.54 -11.53
N TYR A 77 -8.78 12.62 -11.71
CA TYR A 77 -9.07 13.58 -10.64
C TYR A 77 -10.56 13.48 -10.27
N ILE A 78 -10.82 13.46 -8.97
CA ILE A 78 -12.20 13.41 -8.44
C ILE A 78 -12.35 14.54 -7.44
N PRO A 79 -13.17 15.56 -7.71
CA PRO A 79 -13.87 15.82 -8.96
C PRO A 79 -12.90 16.11 -10.11
N HIS A 80 -13.40 16.14 -11.31
CA HIS A 80 -12.58 16.22 -12.52
C HIS A 80 -12.01 17.64 -12.73
N ARG A 81 -11.02 17.96 -11.93
CA ARG A 81 -10.25 19.20 -12.01
C ARG A 81 -8.93 19.03 -11.29
N TYR A 82 -7.98 19.87 -11.55
CA TYR A 82 -6.73 19.88 -10.79
C TYR A 82 -6.98 20.39 -9.37
N PRO A 83 -6.34 19.78 -8.37
CA PRO A 83 -6.44 20.30 -7.01
C PRO A 83 -5.68 21.63 -6.90
N ASN A 84 -6.18 22.51 -6.04
CA ASN A 84 -5.53 23.76 -5.76
C ASN A 84 -4.57 23.64 -4.58
N PRO A 85 -3.54 24.49 -4.50
CA PRO A 85 -2.68 24.51 -3.31
C PRO A 85 -3.49 24.69 -2.04
N GLY A 86 -3.16 23.90 -1.03
CA GLY A 86 -3.85 23.92 0.25
C GLY A 86 -5.02 22.97 0.35
N GLU A 87 -5.47 22.39 -0.74
CA GLU A 87 -6.54 21.40 -0.70
C GLU A 87 -6.02 20.06 -0.19
N ARG A 88 -6.85 19.38 0.56
CA ARG A 88 -6.54 18.05 1.07
C ARG A 88 -6.89 17.01 0.03
N VAL A 89 -5.99 16.09 -0.23
CA VAL A 89 -6.17 15.06 -1.26
C VAL A 89 -5.78 13.70 -0.74
N LYS A 90 -6.37 12.69 -1.36
CA LYS A 90 -6.00 11.30 -1.18
C LYS A 90 -5.50 10.81 -2.52
N VAL A 91 -4.24 10.42 -2.58
CA VAL A 91 -3.58 10.01 -3.82
C VAL A 91 -3.37 8.51 -3.82
N GLU A 92 -3.88 7.85 -4.85
CA GLU A 92 -3.56 6.47 -5.13
C GLU A 92 -2.43 6.43 -6.14
N TYR A 93 -1.32 5.78 -5.79
CA TYR A 93 -0.13 5.84 -6.61
C TYR A 93 0.62 4.52 -6.63
N LEU A 94 1.49 4.38 -7.61
CA LEU A 94 2.46 3.29 -7.71
C LEU A 94 3.84 3.89 -7.88
N VAL A 95 4.84 3.25 -7.31
CA VAL A 95 6.23 3.64 -7.57
C VAL A 95 6.70 2.90 -8.81
N GLN A 96 7.01 3.64 -9.86
CA GLN A 96 7.48 3.10 -11.11
C GLN A 96 8.88 3.68 -11.37
N ARG A 97 9.86 2.80 -11.47
CA ARG A 97 11.25 3.20 -11.71
C ARG A 97 11.74 4.23 -10.69
N GLY A 98 11.38 4.02 -9.43
CA GLY A 98 11.78 4.91 -8.35
C GLY A 98 10.97 6.20 -8.23
N THR A 99 9.98 6.41 -9.07
CA THR A 99 9.15 7.61 -9.06
C THR A 99 7.72 7.27 -8.70
N PRO A 100 7.13 7.92 -7.69
CA PRO A 100 5.71 7.71 -7.41
C PRO A 100 4.86 8.35 -8.50
N VAL A 101 4.03 7.55 -9.13
CA VAL A 101 3.13 7.97 -10.21
C VAL A 101 1.71 7.96 -9.70
N ALA A 102 1.04 9.10 -9.71
CA ALA A 102 -0.32 9.22 -9.23
C ALA A 102 -1.30 8.71 -10.29
N PHE A 103 -2.16 7.80 -9.90
CA PHE A 103 -3.22 7.28 -10.77
C PHE A 103 -4.55 7.92 -10.48
N THR A 104 -4.87 8.13 -9.21
CA THR A 104 -6.11 8.77 -8.81
C THR A 104 -5.82 9.80 -7.74
N VAL A 105 -6.33 11.01 -7.95
CA VAL A 105 -6.24 12.10 -6.99
C VAL A 105 -7.65 12.47 -6.57
N ASN A 106 -8.00 12.13 -5.36
CA ASN A 106 -9.33 12.42 -4.81
C ASN A 106 -9.23 13.66 -3.94
N ILE A 107 -9.87 14.73 -4.35
CA ILE A 107 -9.88 15.99 -3.60
C ILE A 107 -10.90 15.85 -2.49
N LEU A 108 -10.43 15.87 -1.25
CA LEU A 108 -11.28 15.60 -0.09
C LEU A 108 -12.02 16.85 0.35
N GLU A 109 -11.28 17.95 0.51
CA GLU A 109 -11.89 19.20 0.91
C GLU A 109 -10.92 20.36 0.64
N GLY A 110 -11.48 21.51 0.46
CA GLY A 110 -10.67 22.70 0.22
C GLY A 110 -10.05 23.23 1.49
N SER A 111 -8.97 23.94 1.32
CA SER A 111 -8.34 24.68 2.40
C SER A 111 -9.20 25.88 2.78
N LYS A 112 -9.29 26.11 4.06
CA LYS A 112 -9.98 27.30 4.57
C LYS A 112 -9.09 28.10 5.47
#